data_e81538638744518b744278067a18e7b1
#
_entry.id   e81538638744518b744278067a18e7b1
#
_cell.length_a   1.000
_cell.length_b   1.000
_cell.length_c   1.000
_cell.angle_alpha   90.00
_cell.angle_beta   90.00
_cell.angle_gamma   90.00
#
_symmetry.space_group_name_H-M   'P 1'
#
loop_
_entity.id
_entity.type
_entity.pdbx_description
1 polymer ?
#
loop_
_entity_poly.entity_id
_entity_poly.type
_entity_poly.pdbx_seq_one_letter_code
_entity_poly.pdbx_strand_id
1 'polypeptide(L)'
;MNKETGLTNLYILAFTHRNLPVSEIGDLHIEHDLQEDRLTKFKSTMNFGELMFLSTCNRVEFTFTTTDKVDTKFLQKFFHSLYPNLLETERHSFATNASIFSGLTAV
;
A
#
# COMPACT_ATOMS: atom_id res chain seq x y z
N MET A 1 24.43 6.37 6.41
CA MET A 1 24.04 6.65 6.10
C MET A 1 23.84 6.89 5.96
N ASN A 2 23.68 6.80 5.83
CA ASN A 2 23.36 7.10 5.38
C ASN A 2 23.11 7.32 5.10
N LYS A 3 23.02 7.30 5.14
CA LYS A 3 22.62 7.56 4.77
C LYS A 3 22.27 7.74 4.15
N GLU A 4 22.56 7.94 3.72
CA GLU A 4 22.20 7.97 3.14
C GLU A 4 21.75 7.74 3.11
N THR A 5 22.11 7.67 3.02
CA THR A 5 21.51 7.31 3.30
C THR A 5 20.50 7.29 3.82
N GLY A 6 20.07 6.72 3.98
CA GLY A 6 18.77 6.74 4.60
C GLY A 6 17.76 7.71 4.03
N LEU A 7 17.75 7.89 2.75
CA LEU A 7 16.76 8.75 2.10
C LEU A 7 15.40 8.07 2.12
N THR A 8 14.43 8.75 2.72
CA THR A 8 13.05 8.30 2.75
C THR A 8 12.36 8.78 1.47
N ASN A 9 11.78 7.86 0.73
CA ASN A 9 11.04 8.17 -0.49
C ASN A 9 9.55 8.09 -0.25
N LEU A 10 8.83 9.00 -0.90
CA LEU A 10 7.37 9.01 -0.87
C LEU A 10 6.83 8.17 -2.02
N TYR A 11 5.86 7.31 -1.71
CA TYR A 11 5.17 6.50 -2.70
C TYR A 11 3.67 6.63 -2.55
N ILE A 12 2.97 6.59 -3.68
CA ILE A 12 1.51 6.47 -3.72
C ILE A 12 1.20 5.19 -4.48
N LEU A 13 0.49 4.29 -3.82
CA LEU A 13 0.04 3.02 -4.40
C LEU A 13 -1.46 3.13 -4.59
N ALA A 14 -1.92 3.10 -5.83
CA ALA A 14 -3.31 3.37 -6.14
C ALA A 14 -3.97 2.24 -6.92
N PHE A 15 -5.23 1.97 -6.58
CA PHE A 15 -6.10 1.05 -7.30
C PHE A 15 -7.38 1.78 -7.67
N THR A 16 -7.73 1.76 -8.95
CA THR A 16 -8.95 2.36 -9.46
C THR A 16 -9.63 1.39 -10.40
N HIS A 17 -10.85 1.73 -10.83
CA HIS A 17 -11.58 0.89 -11.79
C HIS A 17 -10.85 0.72 -13.12
N ARG A 18 -9.78 1.49 -13.35
CA ARG A 18 -8.98 1.37 -14.58
C ARG A 18 -8.00 0.21 -14.55
N ASN A 19 -7.56 -0.18 -13.36
CA ASN A 19 -6.60 -1.26 -13.22
C ASN A 19 -7.12 -2.49 -12.47
N LEU A 20 -8.30 -2.39 -11.83
CA LEU A 20 -8.93 -3.53 -11.17
C LEU A 20 -10.44 -3.45 -11.27
N PRO A 21 -11.15 -4.59 -11.32
CA PRO A 21 -12.60 -4.60 -11.17
C PRO A 21 -13.02 -3.98 -9.84
N VAL A 22 -14.17 -3.31 -9.83
CA VAL A 22 -14.68 -2.66 -8.61
C VAL A 22 -14.85 -3.64 -7.46
N SER A 23 -15.25 -4.89 -7.75
CA SER A 23 -15.39 -5.91 -6.71
C SER A 23 -14.06 -6.21 -6.01
N GLU A 24 -12.95 -6.21 -6.74
CA GLU A 24 -11.63 -6.45 -6.15
C GLU A 24 -11.13 -5.24 -5.37
N ILE A 25 -11.45 -4.03 -5.84
CA ILE A 25 -11.14 -2.81 -5.09
C ILE A 25 -11.85 -2.84 -3.74
N GLY A 26 -13.09 -3.33 -3.73
CA GLY A 26 -13.87 -3.48 -2.50
C GLY A 26 -13.21 -4.40 -1.48
N ASP A 27 -12.46 -5.41 -1.95
CA ASP A 27 -11.74 -6.34 -1.06
C ASP A 27 -10.62 -5.64 -0.28
N LEU A 28 -10.18 -4.49 -0.74
CA LEU A 28 -9.15 -3.71 -0.05
C LEU A 28 -9.74 -2.74 0.96
N HIS A 29 -11.06 -2.61 1.02
CA HIS A 29 -11.71 -1.73 1.98
C HIS A 29 -11.45 -2.21 3.41
N ILE A 30 -11.21 -1.27 4.31
CA ILE A 30 -11.06 -1.54 5.74
C ILE A 30 -12.16 -0.76 6.45
N GLU A 31 -12.96 -1.46 7.25
CA GLU A 31 -14.04 -0.82 8.00
C GLU A 31 -13.49 0.35 8.82
N HIS A 32 -14.23 1.45 8.84
CA HIS A 32 -13.78 2.68 9.50
C HIS A 32 -13.34 2.44 10.94
N ASP A 33 -14.07 1.64 11.69
CA ASP A 33 -13.79 1.35 13.09
C ASP A 33 -12.46 0.61 13.28
N LEU A 34 -12.00 -0.09 12.26
CA LEU A 34 -10.79 -0.91 12.32
C LEU A 34 -9.57 -0.22 11.71
N GLN A 35 -9.78 0.89 11.00
CA GLN A 35 -8.71 1.53 10.24
C GLN A 35 -7.56 1.98 11.13
N GLU A 36 -7.85 2.69 12.20
CA GLU A 36 -6.81 3.25 13.06
C GLU A 36 -5.90 2.16 13.60
N ASP A 37 -6.49 1.10 14.16
CA ASP A 37 -5.72 0.01 14.77
C ASP A 37 -4.91 -0.75 13.74
N ARG A 38 -5.56 -1.14 12.65
CA ARG A 38 -4.90 -1.92 11.60
C ARG A 38 -3.78 -1.14 10.91
N LEU A 39 -4.03 0.13 10.61
CA LEU A 39 -3.04 0.96 9.92
C LEU A 39 -1.87 1.31 10.82
N THR A 40 -2.11 1.51 12.11
CA THR A 40 -1.04 1.77 13.07
C THR A 40 -0.10 0.56 13.16
N LYS A 41 -0.66 -0.63 13.26
CA LYS A 41 0.14 -1.87 13.30
C LYS A 41 0.87 -2.10 11.99
N PHE A 42 0.20 -1.85 10.88
CA PHE A 42 0.78 -2.00 9.56
C PHE A 42 1.95 -1.05 9.34
N LYS A 43 1.78 0.21 9.72
CA LYS A 43 2.84 1.22 9.64
C LYS A 43 4.08 0.76 10.40
N SER A 44 3.87 0.23 11.59
CA SER A 44 4.97 -0.27 12.42
C SER A 44 5.64 -1.51 11.80
N THR A 45 4.84 -2.46 11.33
CA THR A 45 5.34 -3.69 10.72
C THR A 45 6.19 -3.42 9.48
N MET A 46 5.76 -2.47 8.66
CA MET A 46 6.46 -2.12 7.43
C MET A 46 7.54 -1.06 7.66
N ASN A 47 7.62 -0.51 8.86
CA ASN A 47 8.57 0.53 9.23
C ASN A 47 8.44 1.77 8.34
N PHE A 48 7.19 2.18 8.08
CA PHE A 48 6.93 3.42 7.34
C PHE A 48 7.12 4.64 8.23
N GLY A 49 7.63 5.73 7.64
CA GLY A 49 7.68 7.02 8.33
C GLY A 49 6.31 7.65 8.41
N GLU A 50 5.58 7.63 7.29
CA GLU A 50 4.22 8.15 7.19
C GLU A 50 3.35 7.14 6.47
N LEU A 51 2.06 7.14 6.78
CA LEU A 51 1.09 6.28 6.10
C LEU A 51 -0.26 6.96 6.07
N MET A 52 -0.85 7.05 4.88
CA MET A 52 -2.22 7.52 4.69
C MET A 52 -2.98 6.51 3.87
N PHE A 53 -4.24 6.32 4.19
CA PHE A 53 -5.12 5.40 3.50
C PHE A 53 -6.39 6.14 3.08
N LEU A 54 -6.74 6.04 1.81
CA LEU A 54 -7.97 6.59 1.27
C LEU A 54 -8.74 5.48 0.60
N SER A 55 -10.01 5.31 0.95
CA SER A 55 -10.87 4.31 0.35
C SER A 55 -12.23 4.92 0.01
N THR A 56 -12.61 4.80 -1.25
CA THR A 56 -13.94 5.14 -1.73
C THR A 56 -14.51 3.91 -2.43
N CYS A 57 -15.74 3.98 -2.95
CA CYS A 57 -16.37 2.81 -3.56
C CYS A 57 -15.64 2.30 -4.80
N ASN A 58 -14.82 3.11 -5.45
CA ASN A 58 -14.13 2.69 -6.69
C ASN A 58 -12.66 3.06 -6.73
N ARG A 59 -12.07 3.43 -5.57
CA ARG A 59 -10.67 3.84 -5.51
C ARG A 59 -10.10 3.56 -4.12
N VAL A 60 -8.92 2.96 -4.08
CA VAL A 60 -8.15 2.78 -2.86
C VAL A 60 -6.74 3.30 -3.10
N GLU A 61 -6.23 4.12 -2.19
CA GLU A 61 -4.87 4.65 -2.27
C GLU A 61 -4.16 4.50 -0.94
N PHE A 62 -2.89 4.16 -1.04
CA PHE A 62 -1.97 4.17 0.10
C PHE A 62 -0.86 5.16 -0.21
N THR A 63 -0.67 6.14 0.66
CA THR A 63 0.46 7.07 0.58
C THR A 63 1.37 6.78 1.75
N PHE A 64 2.62 6.50 1.48
CA PHE A 64 3.55 6.13 2.55
C PHE A 64 4.98 6.56 2.21
N THR A 65 5.79 6.68 3.25
CA THR A 65 7.21 6.93 3.10
C THR A 65 7.99 5.74 3.62
N THR A 66 9.03 5.36 2.89
CA THR A 66 9.86 4.22 3.26
C THR A 66 11.28 4.39 2.73
N THR A 67 12.23 3.77 3.40
CA THR A 67 13.61 3.66 2.92
C THR A 67 13.82 2.39 2.12
N ASP A 68 12.81 1.48 2.12
CA ASP A 68 12.90 0.22 1.41
C ASP A 68 12.65 0.41 -0.09
N LYS A 69 13.18 -0.52 -0.87
CA LYS A 69 12.89 -0.58 -2.30
C LYS A 69 11.48 -1.15 -2.49
N VAL A 70 10.65 -0.44 -3.25
CA VAL A 70 9.28 -0.88 -3.56
C VAL A 70 9.31 -1.74 -4.82
N ASP A 71 9.46 -3.03 -4.63
CA ASP A 71 9.49 -4.02 -5.71
C ASP A 71 8.39 -5.07 -5.47
N THR A 72 8.37 -6.11 -6.28
CA THR A 72 7.34 -7.15 -6.16
C THR A 72 7.35 -7.82 -4.79
N LYS A 73 8.53 -8.10 -4.24
CA LYS A 73 8.63 -8.71 -2.91
C LYS A 73 8.08 -7.77 -1.84
N PHE A 74 8.37 -6.48 -1.95
CA PHE A 74 7.84 -5.47 -1.04
C PHE A 74 6.32 -5.48 -1.08
N LEU A 75 5.74 -5.48 -2.27
CA LEU A 75 4.28 -5.44 -2.45
C LEU A 75 3.60 -6.71 -1.94
N GLN A 76 4.23 -7.87 -2.11
CA GLN A 76 3.71 -9.12 -1.55
C GLN A 76 3.66 -9.04 -0.02
N LYS A 77 4.73 -8.55 0.60
CA LYS A 77 4.78 -8.36 2.05
C LYS A 77 3.74 -7.32 2.50
N PHE A 78 3.61 -6.23 1.74
CA PHE A 78 2.66 -5.15 1.98
C PHE A 78 1.24 -5.72 2.11
N PHE A 79 0.80 -6.45 1.10
CA PHE A 79 -0.56 -6.98 1.09
C PHE A 79 -0.76 -8.11 2.09
N HIS A 80 0.24 -8.95 2.30
CA HIS A 80 0.15 -10.01 3.28
C HIS A 80 0.05 -9.44 4.71
N SER A 81 0.79 -8.37 5.00
CA SER A 81 0.79 -7.76 6.32
C SER A 81 -0.53 -7.06 6.65
N LEU A 82 -1.09 -6.35 5.67
CA LEU A 82 -2.31 -5.59 5.90
C LEU A 82 -3.57 -6.42 5.70
N TYR A 83 -3.54 -7.36 4.77
CA TYR A 83 -4.68 -8.22 4.41
C TYR A 83 -4.27 -9.70 4.51
N PRO A 84 -4.07 -10.22 5.73
CA PRO A 84 -3.53 -11.58 5.88
C PRO A 84 -4.45 -12.68 5.36
N ASN A 85 -5.73 -12.37 5.13
CA ASN A 85 -6.69 -13.35 4.64
C ASN A 85 -6.72 -13.45 3.11
N LEU A 86 -5.98 -12.61 2.40
CA LEU A 86 -5.92 -12.69 0.94
C LEU A 86 -5.20 -13.96 0.51
N LEU A 87 -5.70 -14.57 -0.56
CA LEU A 87 -5.02 -15.70 -1.19
C LEU A 87 -3.76 -15.19 -1.90
N GLU A 88 -2.79 -16.08 -2.10
CA GLU A 88 -1.55 -15.73 -2.79
C GLU A 88 -1.84 -15.17 -4.18
N THR A 89 -2.79 -15.77 -4.91
CA THR A 89 -3.17 -15.30 -6.24
C THR A 89 -3.76 -13.89 -6.19
N GLU A 90 -4.51 -13.58 -5.15
CA GLU A 90 -5.06 -12.23 -4.97
C GLU A 90 -3.96 -11.23 -4.69
N ARG A 91 -3.02 -11.57 -3.80
CA ARG A 91 -1.88 -10.69 -3.51
C ARG A 91 -1.07 -10.42 -4.77
N HIS A 92 -0.86 -11.45 -5.58
CA HIS A 92 -0.13 -11.31 -6.83
C HIS A 92 -0.86 -10.37 -7.80
N SER A 93 -2.16 -10.50 -7.90
CA SER A 93 -2.99 -9.63 -8.75
C SER A 93 -2.88 -8.17 -8.31
N PHE A 94 -3.01 -7.89 -7.02
CA PHE A 94 -2.88 -6.53 -6.51
C PHE A 94 -1.48 -5.97 -6.73
N ALA A 95 -0.44 -6.77 -6.48
CA ALA A 95 0.94 -6.33 -6.68
C ALA A 95 1.23 -6.03 -8.15
N THR A 96 0.66 -6.82 -9.06
CA THR A 96 0.89 -6.66 -10.50
C THR A 96 0.15 -5.46 -11.07
N ASN A 97 -1.06 -5.19 -10.58
CA ASN A 97 -1.96 -4.19 -11.17
C ASN A 97 -1.91 -2.83 -10.47
N ALA A 98 -1.11 -2.69 -9.43
CA ALA A 98 -0.99 -1.43 -8.71
C ALA A 98 -0.41 -0.34 -9.60
N SER A 99 -0.98 0.86 -9.50
CA SER A 99 -0.35 2.06 -10.06
C SER A 99 0.54 2.65 -8.97
N ILE A 100 1.82 2.81 -9.28
CA ILE A 100 2.81 3.26 -8.31
C ILE A 100 3.40 4.57 -8.77
N PHE A 101 3.31 5.58 -7.91
CA PHE A 101 3.94 6.89 -8.12
C PHE A 101 4.98 7.10 -7.03
N SER A 102 6.14 7.62 -7.39
CA SER A 102 7.25 7.73 -6.44
C SER A 102 8.04 9.01 -6.58
N GLY A 103 8.81 9.28 -5.55
CA GLY A 103 9.75 10.39 -5.53
C GLY A 103 9.06 11.75 -5.42
N LEU A 104 9.78 12.77 -5.81
CA LEU A 104 9.26 14.14 -5.74
C LEU A 104 8.10 14.35 -6.69
N THR A 105 8.00 13.53 -7.72
CA THR A 105 6.90 13.64 -8.69
C THR A 105 5.56 13.19 -8.11
N ALA A 106 5.58 12.50 -6.98
CA ALA A 106 4.36 12.07 -6.30
C ALA A 106 3.73 13.20 -5.47
N VAL A 107 4.46 14.26 -5.25
CA VAL A 107 4.01 15.37 -4.39
C VAL A 107 3.24 16.39 -5.20
#